data_84ff94f893d1af10b05d857e9b9fe5c5
#
_entry.id   84ff94f893d1af10b05d857e9b9fe5c5
#
_cell.length_a   1.000
_cell.length_b   1.000
_cell.length_c   1.000
_cell.angle_alpha   90.00
_cell.angle_beta   90.00
_cell.angle_gamma   90.00
#
_symmetry.space_group_name_H-M   'P 1'
#
loop_
_entity.id
_entity.type
_entity.pdbx_description
1 polymer ?
#
loop_
_entity_poly.entity_id
_entity_poly.type
_entity_poly.pdbx_seq_one_letter_code
_entity_poly.pdbx_strand_id
1 'polypeptide(L)'
;MRNKKLPEFTFLLEQFFTEYMPLSSGLSPNTVRSYKHSFRLLFQYIHQVKKKEAGEILFRDLDYETVDGFLRWIETERGCSVSTRNLRLSALASFAAYAQNRNFEATTVFANAVRRVPVKKKAIQPRTIFTLSEVSVLLRLPDPEKRLGFRDQVLLNLMYASGARAQEICDLKVRDFFKEKNLYKLTITGKGNKTRRIVIASPSGILLERYLIETGRAGQADAYIFTSQTHPQMTISCIEEIYKKYVAIASTRTRECFWKNAIPHIPCGIQPPRIC
;
A
#
# COMPACT_ATOMS: atom_id res chain seq x y z
N MET A 1 5.64 -38.53 -22.14
CA MET A 1 5.00 -37.82 -20.99
C MET A 1 3.66 -37.32 -21.45
N ARG A 2 2.54 -37.82 -20.91
CA ARG A 2 1.19 -37.33 -21.24
C ARG A 2 1.08 -35.91 -20.69
N ASN A 3 0.87 -34.92 -21.57
CA ASN A 3 0.49 -33.56 -21.19
C ASN A 3 -0.86 -33.67 -20.41
N LYS A 4 -0.78 -33.66 -19.08
CA LYS A 4 -1.98 -33.66 -18.24
C LYS A 4 -2.60 -32.26 -18.41
N LYS A 5 -3.74 -32.20 -19.15
CA LYS A 5 -4.47 -30.95 -19.36
C LYS A 5 -4.78 -30.36 -17.98
N LEU A 6 -4.38 -29.11 -17.75
CA LEU A 6 -4.66 -28.42 -16.48
C LEU A 6 -6.17 -28.39 -16.23
N PRO A 7 -6.63 -28.59 -14.98
CA PRO A 7 -8.03 -28.38 -14.62
C PRO A 7 -8.50 -26.99 -15.04
N GLU A 8 -9.74 -26.88 -15.44
CA GLU A 8 -10.34 -25.63 -15.90
C GLU A 8 -10.18 -24.48 -14.89
N PHE A 9 -10.27 -24.75 -13.59
CA PHE A 9 -10.03 -23.78 -12.54
C PHE A 9 -8.63 -23.16 -12.65
N THR A 10 -7.60 -23.99 -12.74
CA THR A 10 -6.21 -23.54 -12.81
C THR A 10 -5.92 -22.78 -14.09
N PHE A 11 -6.46 -23.27 -15.22
CA PHE A 11 -6.34 -22.63 -16.52
C PHE A 11 -6.99 -21.24 -16.53
N LEU A 12 -8.22 -21.09 -16.05
CA LEU A 12 -8.90 -19.79 -15.97
C LEU A 12 -8.23 -18.85 -14.98
N LEU A 13 -7.66 -19.39 -13.89
CA LEU A 13 -6.92 -18.58 -12.90
C LEU A 13 -5.63 -18.04 -13.50
N GLU A 14 -4.92 -18.81 -14.30
CA GLU A 14 -3.73 -18.36 -15.01
C GLU A 14 -4.08 -17.21 -15.96
N GLN A 15 -5.07 -17.39 -16.83
CA GLN A 15 -5.54 -16.32 -17.74
C GLN A 15 -6.02 -15.09 -17.00
N PHE A 16 -6.68 -15.25 -15.85
CA PHE A 16 -7.10 -14.13 -15.01
C PHE A 16 -5.93 -13.26 -14.59
N PHE A 17 -4.79 -13.86 -14.18
CA PHE A 17 -3.63 -13.14 -13.70
C PHE A 17 -2.66 -12.68 -14.79
N THR A 18 -2.61 -13.35 -15.92
CA THR A 18 -1.66 -13.03 -17.00
C THR A 18 -2.25 -12.09 -18.05
N GLU A 19 -3.55 -12.19 -18.31
CA GLU A 19 -4.20 -11.46 -19.38
C GLU A 19 -5.27 -10.49 -18.86
N TYR A 20 -6.27 -11.01 -18.13
CA TYR A 20 -7.44 -10.20 -17.77
C TYR A 20 -7.09 -9.05 -16.82
N MET A 21 -6.43 -9.31 -15.71
CA MET A 21 -6.13 -8.27 -14.73
C MET A 21 -5.18 -7.20 -15.27
N PRO A 22 -4.03 -7.53 -15.90
CA PRO A 22 -3.10 -6.53 -16.38
C PRO A 22 -3.54 -5.85 -17.68
N LEU A 23 -4.06 -6.60 -18.64
CA LEU A 23 -4.31 -6.11 -20.00
C LEU A 23 -5.75 -5.62 -20.16
N SER A 24 -6.75 -6.44 -19.83
CA SER A 24 -8.15 -6.08 -20.05
C SER A 24 -8.70 -5.12 -19.00
N SER A 25 -8.32 -5.30 -17.72
CA SER A 25 -8.81 -4.46 -16.62
C SER A 25 -7.84 -3.35 -16.20
N GLY A 26 -6.63 -3.32 -16.74
CA GLY A 26 -5.63 -2.29 -16.45
C GLY A 26 -5.28 -2.14 -14.97
N LEU A 27 -5.36 -3.23 -14.20
CA LEU A 27 -5.12 -3.18 -12.76
C LEU A 27 -3.64 -3.03 -12.43
N SER A 28 -3.37 -2.28 -11.36
CA SER A 28 -1.99 -2.03 -10.95
C SER A 28 -1.25 -3.32 -10.58
N PRO A 29 0.08 -3.41 -10.80
CA PRO A 29 0.89 -4.57 -10.40
C PRO A 29 0.73 -4.94 -8.92
N ASN A 30 0.51 -3.95 -8.04
CA ASN A 30 0.28 -4.17 -6.61
C ASN A 30 -1.07 -4.86 -6.36
N THR A 31 -2.12 -4.52 -7.11
CA THR A 31 -3.42 -5.20 -7.02
C THR A 31 -3.29 -6.64 -7.47
N VAL A 32 -2.62 -6.88 -8.61
CA VAL A 32 -2.37 -8.23 -9.14
C VAL A 32 -1.59 -9.07 -8.11
N ARG A 33 -0.51 -8.51 -7.52
CA ARG A 33 0.28 -9.18 -6.48
C ARG A 33 -0.57 -9.53 -5.24
N SER A 34 -1.41 -8.60 -4.79
CA SER A 34 -2.30 -8.83 -3.65
C SER A 34 -3.30 -9.95 -3.89
N TYR A 35 -3.86 -10.01 -5.10
CA TYR A 35 -4.80 -11.06 -5.48
C TYR A 35 -4.08 -12.40 -5.65
N LYS A 36 -2.92 -12.45 -6.31
CA LYS A 36 -2.08 -13.66 -6.37
C LYS A 36 -1.78 -14.22 -4.98
N HIS A 37 -1.46 -13.33 -4.02
CA HIS A 37 -1.25 -13.75 -2.64
C HIS A 37 -2.51 -14.36 -2.00
N SER A 38 -3.71 -13.85 -2.33
CA SER A 38 -4.97 -14.42 -1.84
C SER A 38 -5.17 -15.85 -2.31
N PHE A 39 -4.90 -16.13 -3.59
CA PHE A 39 -5.01 -17.48 -4.14
C PHE A 39 -3.93 -18.42 -3.65
N ARG A 40 -2.70 -17.92 -3.42
CA ARG A 40 -1.65 -18.73 -2.78
C ARG A 40 -2.10 -19.22 -1.38
N LEU A 41 -2.72 -18.35 -0.59
CA LEU A 41 -3.26 -18.72 0.72
C LEU A 41 -4.44 -19.71 0.60
N LEU A 42 -5.31 -19.53 -0.39
CA LEU A 42 -6.40 -20.47 -0.67
C LEU A 42 -5.85 -21.87 -0.99
N PHE A 43 -4.82 -21.97 -1.83
CA PHE A 43 -4.17 -23.24 -2.15
C PHE A 43 -3.56 -23.91 -0.91
N GLN A 44 -2.89 -23.13 -0.06
CA GLN A 44 -2.36 -23.62 1.22
C GLN A 44 -3.47 -24.20 2.10
N TYR A 45 -4.59 -23.49 2.22
CA TYR A 45 -5.74 -23.94 2.99
C TYR A 45 -6.34 -25.25 2.40
N ILE A 46 -6.57 -25.32 1.11
CA ILE A 46 -7.13 -26.50 0.45
C ILE A 46 -6.20 -27.70 0.59
N HIS A 47 -4.89 -27.49 0.44
CA HIS A 47 -3.90 -28.54 0.67
C HIS A 47 -3.96 -29.07 2.11
N GLN A 48 -4.05 -28.19 3.10
CA GLN A 48 -4.12 -28.58 4.52
C GLN A 48 -5.41 -29.34 4.87
N VAL A 49 -6.56 -28.87 4.36
CA VAL A 49 -7.88 -29.38 4.76
C VAL A 49 -8.38 -30.51 3.86
N LYS A 50 -8.22 -30.37 2.55
CA LYS A 50 -8.74 -31.34 1.55
C LYS A 50 -7.65 -32.24 0.96
N LYS A 51 -6.39 -32.07 1.35
CA LYS A 51 -5.22 -32.81 0.85
C LYS A 51 -5.11 -32.83 -0.68
N LYS A 52 -5.54 -31.74 -1.34
CA LYS A 52 -5.47 -31.57 -2.79
C LYS A 52 -4.37 -30.63 -3.18
N GLU A 53 -3.64 -30.96 -4.23
CA GLU A 53 -2.67 -30.07 -4.85
C GLU A 53 -3.36 -29.01 -5.74
N ALA A 54 -2.68 -27.89 -5.98
CA ALA A 54 -3.24 -26.79 -6.77
C ALA A 54 -3.72 -27.23 -8.17
N GLY A 55 -3.01 -28.18 -8.78
CA GLY A 55 -3.36 -28.77 -10.10
C GLY A 55 -4.52 -29.78 -10.08
N GLU A 56 -5.14 -30.04 -8.94
CA GLU A 56 -6.25 -30.99 -8.78
C GLU A 56 -7.55 -30.30 -8.35
N ILE A 57 -7.47 -28.99 -8.09
CA ILE A 57 -8.63 -28.23 -7.63
C ILE A 57 -9.60 -28.01 -8.77
N LEU A 58 -10.86 -28.33 -8.53
CA LEU A 58 -11.98 -28.10 -9.43
C LEU A 58 -12.90 -27.02 -8.82
N PHE A 59 -13.71 -26.36 -9.66
CA PHE A 59 -14.68 -25.37 -9.18
C PHE A 59 -15.67 -25.94 -8.15
N ARG A 60 -16.07 -27.21 -8.29
CA ARG A 60 -16.95 -27.91 -7.33
C ARG A 60 -16.32 -28.08 -5.94
N ASP A 61 -14.98 -28.02 -5.82
CA ASP A 61 -14.28 -28.11 -4.53
C ASP A 61 -14.34 -26.81 -3.74
N LEU A 62 -14.73 -25.73 -4.39
CA LEU A 62 -14.83 -24.38 -3.85
C LEU A 62 -16.27 -24.01 -3.49
N ASP A 63 -16.92 -24.89 -2.78
CA ASP A 63 -18.26 -24.70 -2.22
C ASP A 63 -18.27 -23.65 -1.09
N TYR A 64 -19.47 -23.37 -0.56
CA TYR A 64 -19.63 -22.39 0.51
C TYR A 64 -18.79 -22.71 1.76
N GLU A 65 -18.77 -23.97 2.16
CA GLU A 65 -18.02 -24.41 3.35
C GLU A 65 -16.51 -24.21 3.17
N THR A 66 -16.00 -24.48 1.98
CA THR A 66 -14.60 -24.27 1.65
C THR A 66 -14.22 -22.79 1.62
N VAL A 67 -15.04 -21.94 1.00
CA VAL A 67 -14.78 -20.51 0.91
C VAL A 67 -14.89 -19.84 2.29
N ASP A 68 -15.93 -20.14 3.05
CA ASP A 68 -16.11 -19.60 4.40
C ASP A 68 -15.04 -20.14 5.38
N GLY A 69 -14.75 -21.43 5.30
CA GLY A 69 -13.69 -22.07 6.08
C GLY A 69 -12.31 -21.44 5.80
N PHE A 70 -11.96 -21.17 4.54
CA PHE A 70 -10.75 -20.44 4.17
C PHE A 70 -10.70 -19.07 4.82
N LEU A 71 -11.79 -18.31 4.76
CA LEU A 71 -11.83 -16.95 5.31
C LEU A 71 -11.79 -16.96 6.84
N ARG A 72 -12.33 -17.97 7.50
CA ARG A 72 -12.14 -18.19 8.94
C ARG A 72 -10.70 -18.55 9.27
N TRP A 73 -10.11 -19.48 8.54
CA TRP A 73 -8.74 -19.93 8.71
C TRP A 73 -7.73 -18.77 8.64
N ILE A 74 -7.88 -17.82 7.70
CA ILE A 74 -6.98 -16.67 7.64
C ILE A 74 -7.15 -15.70 8.83
N GLU A 75 -8.31 -15.66 9.48
CA GLU A 75 -8.51 -14.87 10.70
C GLU A 75 -7.93 -15.59 11.93
N THR A 76 -8.22 -16.87 12.11
CA THR A 76 -7.84 -17.64 13.31
C THR A 76 -6.39 -18.10 13.30
N GLU A 77 -5.95 -18.76 12.22
CA GLU A 77 -4.61 -19.36 12.14
C GLU A 77 -3.54 -18.37 11.64
N ARG A 78 -3.95 -17.37 10.86
CA ARG A 78 -3.00 -16.38 10.29
C ARG A 78 -3.10 -15.01 10.96
N GLY A 79 -3.98 -14.85 11.94
CA GLY A 79 -4.16 -13.60 12.68
C GLY A 79 -4.53 -12.39 11.81
N CYS A 80 -5.15 -12.62 10.66
CA CYS A 80 -5.46 -11.55 9.73
C CYS A 80 -6.62 -10.68 10.22
N SER A 81 -6.50 -9.37 10.01
CA SER A 81 -7.57 -8.42 10.32
C SER A 81 -8.81 -8.63 9.43
N VAL A 82 -9.97 -8.18 9.90
CA VAL A 82 -11.23 -8.16 9.13
C VAL A 82 -11.06 -7.49 7.77
N SER A 83 -10.27 -6.40 7.69
CA SER A 83 -9.98 -5.74 6.41
C SER A 83 -9.21 -6.64 5.44
N THR A 84 -8.23 -7.39 5.94
CA THR A 84 -7.45 -8.35 5.15
C THR A 84 -8.35 -9.50 4.71
N ARG A 85 -9.18 -10.05 5.60
CA ARG A 85 -10.18 -11.07 5.26
C ARG A 85 -11.11 -10.61 4.13
N ASN A 86 -11.66 -9.40 4.24
CA ASN A 86 -12.54 -8.84 3.21
C ASN A 86 -11.81 -8.60 1.87
N LEU A 87 -10.54 -8.21 1.91
CA LEU A 87 -9.71 -8.09 0.71
C LEU A 87 -9.53 -9.46 0.01
N ARG A 88 -9.34 -10.54 0.78
CA ARG A 88 -9.27 -11.90 0.20
C ARG A 88 -10.60 -12.30 -0.43
N LEU A 89 -11.72 -12.01 0.24
CA LEU A 89 -13.06 -12.25 -0.33
C LEU A 89 -13.24 -11.47 -1.64
N SER A 90 -12.81 -10.21 -1.71
CA SER A 90 -12.88 -9.39 -2.93
C SER A 90 -12.05 -9.98 -4.07
N ALA A 91 -10.89 -10.58 -3.78
CA ALA A 91 -10.08 -11.26 -4.78
C ALA A 91 -10.81 -12.50 -5.36
N LEU A 92 -11.44 -13.30 -4.48
CA LEU A 92 -12.25 -14.45 -4.91
C LEU A 92 -13.47 -14.00 -5.72
N ALA A 93 -14.16 -12.94 -5.31
CA ALA A 93 -15.33 -12.40 -6.02
C ALA A 93 -14.97 -11.88 -7.42
N SER A 94 -13.83 -11.19 -7.55
CA SER A 94 -13.35 -10.73 -8.86
C SER A 94 -13.04 -11.87 -9.79
N PHE A 95 -12.40 -12.93 -9.32
CA PHE A 95 -12.14 -14.13 -10.11
C PHE A 95 -13.44 -14.91 -10.43
N ALA A 96 -14.36 -15.04 -9.48
CA ALA A 96 -15.63 -15.70 -9.70
C ALA A 96 -16.44 -15.03 -10.82
N ALA A 97 -16.53 -13.69 -10.82
CA ALA A 97 -17.18 -12.93 -11.89
C ALA A 97 -16.49 -13.14 -13.25
N TYR A 98 -15.16 -13.12 -13.27
CA TYR A 98 -14.38 -13.39 -14.48
C TYR A 98 -14.64 -14.79 -15.02
N ALA A 99 -14.62 -15.81 -14.15
CA ALA A 99 -14.80 -17.22 -14.53
C ALA A 99 -16.24 -17.50 -15.01
N GLN A 100 -17.26 -16.90 -14.35
CA GLN A 100 -18.66 -17.03 -14.78
C GLN A 100 -18.90 -16.55 -16.21
N ASN A 101 -18.26 -15.49 -16.63
CA ASN A 101 -18.36 -14.97 -18.00
C ASN A 101 -17.75 -15.90 -19.06
N ARG A 102 -17.02 -16.95 -18.67
CA ARG A 102 -16.34 -17.90 -19.56
C ARG A 102 -16.98 -19.30 -19.54
N ASN A 103 -17.35 -19.75 -18.37
CA ASN A 103 -18.07 -20.99 -18.20
C ASN A 103 -19.03 -20.88 -17.01
N PHE A 104 -20.25 -20.46 -17.29
CA PHE A 104 -21.29 -20.25 -16.28
C PHE A 104 -21.60 -21.53 -15.49
N GLU A 105 -21.78 -22.64 -16.19
CA GLU A 105 -22.21 -23.92 -15.59
C GLU A 105 -21.17 -24.47 -14.62
N ALA A 106 -19.92 -24.61 -15.05
CA ALA A 106 -18.84 -25.14 -14.21
C ALA A 106 -18.52 -24.27 -13.00
N THR A 107 -18.72 -22.97 -13.12
CA THR A 107 -18.31 -22.00 -12.08
C THR A 107 -19.43 -21.61 -11.11
N THR A 108 -20.66 -22.02 -11.35
CA THR A 108 -21.84 -21.63 -10.57
C THR A 108 -21.69 -21.94 -9.08
N VAL A 109 -21.18 -23.12 -8.72
CA VAL A 109 -20.97 -23.50 -7.31
C VAL A 109 -20.07 -22.53 -6.61
N PHE A 110 -18.90 -22.24 -7.19
CA PHE A 110 -17.92 -21.31 -6.64
C PHE A 110 -18.46 -19.87 -6.56
N ALA A 111 -19.07 -19.39 -7.62
CA ALA A 111 -19.59 -18.01 -7.66
C ALA A 111 -20.71 -17.80 -6.63
N ASN A 112 -21.60 -18.76 -6.46
CA ASN A 112 -22.65 -18.72 -5.43
C ASN A 112 -22.05 -18.81 -4.03
N ALA A 113 -21.03 -19.66 -3.81
CA ALA A 113 -20.33 -19.75 -2.55
C ALA A 113 -19.74 -18.38 -2.14
N VAL A 114 -19.00 -17.75 -3.04
CA VAL A 114 -18.38 -16.42 -2.78
C VAL A 114 -19.43 -15.34 -2.52
N ARG A 115 -20.54 -15.34 -3.28
CA ARG A 115 -21.62 -14.35 -3.14
C ARG A 115 -22.37 -14.47 -1.81
N ARG A 116 -22.53 -15.69 -1.29
CA ARG A 116 -23.22 -15.96 -0.02
C ARG A 116 -22.39 -15.58 1.20
N VAL A 117 -21.07 -15.50 1.09
CA VAL A 117 -20.22 -15.10 2.23
C VAL A 117 -20.33 -13.61 2.49
N PRO A 118 -20.75 -13.18 3.68
CA PRO A 118 -20.93 -11.77 3.99
C PRO A 118 -19.60 -11.05 4.13
N VAL A 119 -19.57 -9.79 3.72
CA VAL A 119 -18.50 -8.85 4.06
C VAL A 119 -18.64 -8.51 5.54
N LYS A 120 -17.59 -8.75 6.34
CA LYS A 120 -17.59 -8.40 7.78
C LYS A 120 -17.47 -6.89 7.95
N LYS A 121 -18.31 -6.32 8.83
CA LYS A 121 -18.18 -4.93 9.26
C LYS A 121 -16.93 -4.77 10.10
N LYS A 122 -16.14 -3.75 9.79
CA LYS A 122 -14.97 -3.37 10.59
C LYS A 122 -15.40 -2.29 11.59
N ALA A 123 -15.05 -2.47 12.86
CA ALA A 123 -15.16 -1.37 13.82
C ALA A 123 -14.27 -0.20 13.35
N ILE A 124 -14.86 0.99 13.27
CA ILE A 124 -14.12 2.21 12.94
C ILE A 124 -13.32 2.56 14.19
N GLN A 125 -12.02 2.29 14.15
CA GLN A 125 -11.09 2.80 15.16
C GLN A 125 -10.92 4.30 14.91
N PRO A 126 -11.07 5.16 15.92
CA PRO A 126 -10.75 6.57 15.77
C PRO A 126 -9.30 6.70 15.36
N ARG A 127 -9.04 7.47 14.30
CA ARG A 127 -7.67 7.74 13.87
C ARG A 127 -7.04 8.72 14.86
N THR A 128 -5.89 8.38 15.38
CA THR A 128 -5.07 9.33 16.13
C THR A 128 -4.57 10.40 15.16
N ILE A 129 -4.91 11.65 15.45
CA ILE A 129 -4.47 12.82 14.66
C ILE A 129 -3.49 13.56 15.55
N PHE A 130 -2.30 13.85 15.00
CA PHE A 130 -1.33 14.70 15.70
C PHE A 130 -1.84 16.12 15.83
N THR A 131 -1.65 16.70 16.98
CA THR A 131 -1.82 18.15 17.20
C THR A 131 -0.71 18.93 16.48
N LEU A 132 -0.91 20.21 16.25
CA LEU A 132 0.12 21.05 15.62
C LEU A 132 1.43 21.10 16.45
N SER A 133 1.31 21.07 17.78
CA SER A 133 2.47 21.01 18.68
C SER A 133 3.26 19.71 18.51
N GLU A 134 2.59 18.58 18.44
CA GLU A 134 3.22 17.27 18.20
C GLU A 134 3.91 17.19 16.84
N VAL A 135 3.24 17.69 15.79
CA VAL A 135 3.87 17.79 14.45
C VAL A 135 5.10 18.68 14.50
N SER A 136 5.03 19.85 15.15
CA SER A 136 6.17 20.77 15.28
C SER A 136 7.36 20.10 15.96
N VAL A 137 7.13 19.33 17.03
CA VAL A 137 8.18 18.55 17.69
C VAL A 137 8.76 17.54 16.72
N LEU A 138 7.92 16.74 16.05
CA LEU A 138 8.37 15.69 15.12
C LEU A 138 9.25 16.24 14.00
N LEU A 139 8.89 17.38 13.42
CA LEU A 139 9.62 18.01 12.31
C LEU A 139 10.98 18.60 12.72
N ARG A 140 11.18 18.88 14.01
CA ARG A 140 12.43 19.45 14.57
C ARG A 140 13.39 18.40 15.14
N LEU A 141 12.95 17.15 15.29
CA LEU A 141 13.77 16.08 15.88
C LEU A 141 14.96 15.66 15.03
N PRO A 142 14.85 15.58 13.68
CA PRO A 142 15.99 15.20 12.86
C PRO A 142 17.12 16.23 12.97
N ASP A 143 18.34 15.76 13.20
CA ASP A 143 19.54 16.59 13.33
C ASP A 143 20.02 17.02 11.93
N PRO A 144 19.94 18.31 11.57
CA PRO A 144 20.29 18.79 10.24
C PRO A 144 21.80 18.73 9.93
N GLU A 145 22.65 18.64 10.95
CA GLU A 145 24.11 18.55 10.77
C GLU A 145 24.54 17.16 10.31
N LYS A 146 23.71 16.15 10.50
CA LYS A 146 23.95 14.79 10.04
C LYS A 146 23.30 14.57 8.69
N ARG A 147 24.05 14.05 7.71
CA ARG A 147 23.55 13.78 6.34
C ARG A 147 22.20 13.04 6.31
N LEU A 148 22.04 12.00 7.12
CA LEU A 148 20.78 11.26 7.19
C LEU A 148 19.71 12.02 7.98
N GLY A 149 20.10 12.78 9.00
CA GLY A 149 19.17 13.63 9.75
C GLY A 149 18.62 14.75 8.87
N PHE A 150 19.46 15.41 8.08
CA PHE A 150 19.00 16.43 7.14
C PHE A 150 18.03 15.85 6.09
N ARG A 151 18.35 14.70 5.51
CA ARG A 151 17.42 13.99 4.62
C ARG A 151 16.07 13.73 5.31
N ASP A 152 16.10 13.19 6.52
CA ASP A 152 14.91 12.83 7.29
C ASP A 152 14.09 14.09 7.62
N GLN A 153 14.75 15.23 7.93
CA GLN A 153 14.08 16.51 8.16
C GLN A 153 13.34 16.99 6.91
N VAL A 154 14.03 17.00 5.76
CA VAL A 154 13.42 17.39 4.48
C VAL A 154 12.24 16.50 4.12
N LEU A 155 12.40 15.17 4.28
CA LEU A 155 11.36 14.18 4.03
C LEU A 155 10.10 14.44 4.85
N LEU A 156 10.24 14.57 6.17
CA LEU A 156 9.11 14.79 7.07
C LEU A 156 8.42 16.14 6.80
N ASN A 157 9.21 17.20 6.58
CA ASN A 157 8.67 18.52 6.21
C ASN A 157 7.93 18.48 4.88
N LEU A 158 8.46 17.78 3.86
CA LEU A 158 7.82 17.68 2.56
C LEU A 158 6.52 16.87 2.64
N MET A 159 6.52 15.77 3.40
CA MET A 159 5.31 14.96 3.63
C MET A 159 4.21 15.80 4.29
N TYR A 160 4.56 16.59 5.30
CA TYR A 160 3.62 17.47 5.98
C TYR A 160 3.10 18.59 5.06
N ALA A 161 4.00 19.30 4.38
CA ALA A 161 3.65 20.42 3.51
C ALA A 161 2.84 20.02 2.28
N SER A 162 3.06 18.80 1.76
CA SER A 162 2.42 18.32 0.53
C SER A 162 1.16 17.50 0.77
N GLY A 163 1.01 16.88 1.93
CA GLY A 163 -0.03 15.87 2.19
C GLY A 163 0.08 14.65 1.25
N ALA A 164 1.24 14.43 0.67
CA ALA A 164 1.48 13.34 -0.26
C ALA A 164 1.53 11.98 0.47
N ARG A 165 1.09 10.91 -0.23
CA ARG A 165 1.22 9.54 0.29
C ARG A 165 2.69 9.10 0.27
N ALA A 166 3.06 8.17 1.16
CA ALA A 166 4.42 7.66 1.22
C ALA A 166 4.95 7.17 -0.14
N GLN A 167 4.13 6.43 -0.92
CA GLN A 167 4.54 6.00 -2.26
C GLN A 167 4.76 7.18 -3.21
N GLU A 168 3.90 8.19 -3.16
CA GLU A 168 4.03 9.40 -3.99
C GLU A 168 5.34 10.14 -3.69
N ILE A 169 5.74 10.19 -2.41
CA ILE A 169 7.04 10.76 -2.00
C ILE A 169 8.22 9.91 -2.51
N CYS A 170 8.11 8.58 -2.43
CA CYS A 170 9.14 7.67 -2.96
C CYS A 170 9.34 7.83 -4.47
N ASP A 171 8.26 8.14 -5.20
CA ASP A 171 8.27 8.23 -6.65
C ASP A 171 8.65 9.63 -7.19
N LEU A 172 8.76 10.64 -6.29
CA LEU A 172 9.13 12.01 -6.70
C LEU A 172 10.53 12.07 -7.29
N LYS A 173 10.62 12.67 -8.46
CA LYS A 173 11.87 12.98 -9.16
C LYS A 173 12.17 14.48 -9.08
N VAL A 174 13.43 14.85 -9.32
CA VAL A 174 13.86 16.25 -9.26
C VAL A 174 13.05 17.13 -10.22
N ARG A 175 12.71 16.64 -11.41
CA ARG A 175 11.84 17.34 -12.37
C ARG A 175 10.43 17.65 -11.86
N ASP A 176 9.98 16.96 -10.84
CA ASP A 176 8.64 17.16 -10.26
C ASP A 176 8.60 18.35 -9.30
N PHE A 177 9.77 18.86 -8.89
CA PHE A 177 9.92 20.02 -8.04
C PHE A 177 10.44 21.22 -8.87
N PHE A 178 9.73 22.33 -8.83
CA PHE A 178 10.10 23.52 -9.58
C PHE A 178 9.58 24.80 -8.92
N LYS A 179 10.21 25.92 -9.29
CA LYS A 179 9.85 27.26 -8.82
C LYS A 179 9.24 28.03 -9.97
N GLU A 180 8.07 28.59 -9.78
CA GLU A 180 7.37 29.43 -10.75
C GLU A 180 6.77 30.64 -10.04
N LYS A 181 7.08 31.86 -10.54
CA LYS A 181 6.60 33.13 -9.97
C LYS A 181 6.80 33.20 -8.44
N ASN A 182 8.00 32.84 -7.94
CA ASN A 182 8.34 32.77 -6.52
C ASN A 182 7.56 31.75 -5.67
N LEU A 183 6.77 30.86 -6.28
CA LEU A 183 6.08 29.77 -5.62
C LEU A 183 6.79 28.44 -5.89
N TYR A 184 7.03 27.69 -4.83
CA TYR A 184 7.52 26.32 -4.95
C TYR A 184 6.36 25.37 -5.23
N LYS A 185 6.51 24.55 -6.24
CA LYS A 185 5.47 23.64 -6.72
C LYS A 185 5.99 22.21 -6.81
N LEU A 186 5.09 21.27 -6.57
CA LEU A 186 5.31 19.83 -6.78
C LEU A 186 4.27 19.29 -7.74
N THR A 187 4.72 18.46 -8.67
CA THR A 187 3.87 17.61 -9.50
C THR A 187 3.84 16.22 -8.88
N ILE A 188 2.68 15.78 -8.41
CA ILE A 188 2.53 14.48 -7.74
C ILE A 188 1.63 13.59 -8.57
N THR A 189 2.12 12.41 -8.94
CA THR A 189 1.35 11.40 -9.65
C THR A 189 0.92 10.31 -8.67
N GLY A 190 -0.37 10.12 -8.51
CA GLY A 190 -0.97 9.20 -7.56
C GLY A 190 -1.63 7.98 -8.21
N LYS A 191 -2.47 7.30 -7.45
CA LYS A 191 -3.21 6.10 -7.88
C LYS A 191 -3.99 6.37 -9.18
N GLY A 192 -3.85 5.47 -10.15
CA GLY A 192 -4.51 5.57 -11.45
C GLY A 192 -3.86 6.60 -12.38
N ASN A 193 -2.57 6.87 -12.19
CA ASN A 193 -1.78 7.83 -12.97
C ASN A 193 -2.36 9.26 -12.97
N LYS A 194 -3.13 9.60 -11.92
CA LYS A 194 -3.71 10.93 -11.76
C LYS A 194 -2.65 11.88 -11.20
N THR A 195 -2.33 12.89 -11.99
CA THR A 195 -1.36 13.91 -11.64
C THR A 195 -2.05 15.13 -11.05
N ARG A 196 -1.49 15.67 -9.95
CA ARG A 196 -1.89 16.95 -9.37
C ARG A 196 -0.68 17.83 -9.14
N ARG A 197 -0.86 19.13 -9.31
CA ARG A 197 0.13 20.14 -8.95
C ARG A 197 -0.29 20.79 -7.65
N ILE A 198 0.64 20.93 -6.73
CA ILE A 198 0.43 21.57 -5.44
C ILE A 198 1.48 22.65 -5.22
N VAL A 199 1.10 23.71 -4.52
CA VAL A 199 2.02 24.73 -4.01
C VAL A 199 2.43 24.31 -2.60
N ILE A 200 3.71 24.33 -2.32
CA ILE A 200 4.26 24.11 -0.97
C ILE A 200 4.73 25.43 -0.37
N ALA A 201 4.66 25.52 0.97
CA ALA A 201 5.11 26.71 1.68
C ALA A 201 6.60 27.00 1.41
N SER A 202 6.94 28.27 1.29
CA SER A 202 8.30 28.70 0.97
C SER A 202 9.38 28.10 1.87
N PRO A 203 9.23 27.98 3.21
CA PRO A 203 10.24 27.33 4.03
C PRO A 203 10.52 25.87 3.64
N SER A 204 9.49 25.10 3.31
CA SER A 204 9.63 23.71 2.86
C SER A 204 10.28 23.62 1.48
N GLY A 205 9.94 24.56 0.59
CA GLY A 205 10.53 24.67 -0.75
C GLY A 205 12.02 25.00 -0.69
N ILE A 206 12.40 25.98 0.11
CA ILE A 206 13.80 26.37 0.34
C ILE A 206 14.60 25.20 0.93
N LEU A 207 14.03 24.52 1.92
CA LEU A 207 14.65 23.35 2.55
C LEU A 207 14.92 22.23 1.54
N LEU A 208 13.96 21.96 0.65
CA LEU A 208 14.10 20.97 -0.40
C LEU A 208 15.13 21.39 -1.46
N GLU A 209 15.11 22.64 -1.89
CA GLU A 209 16.09 23.19 -2.84
C GLU A 209 17.52 23.06 -2.31
N ARG A 210 17.74 23.45 -1.05
CA ARG A 210 19.03 23.28 -0.34
C ARG A 210 19.43 21.79 -0.32
N TYR A 211 18.53 20.89 0.00
CA TYR A 211 18.81 19.45 0.03
C TYR A 211 19.25 18.91 -1.34
N LEU A 212 18.60 19.33 -2.42
CA LEU A 212 18.98 18.92 -3.78
C LEU A 212 20.37 19.44 -4.16
N ILE A 213 20.71 20.67 -3.76
CA ILE A 213 22.05 21.24 -4.01
C ILE A 213 23.11 20.46 -3.21
N GLU A 214 22.95 20.32 -1.89
CA GLU A 214 23.92 19.64 -1.02
C GLU A 214 24.11 18.16 -1.35
N THR A 215 23.09 17.50 -1.90
CA THR A 215 23.19 16.10 -2.34
C THR A 215 23.66 15.94 -3.79
N GLY A 216 23.97 17.04 -4.49
CA GLY A 216 24.41 17.03 -5.88
C GLY A 216 23.35 16.59 -6.87
N ARG A 217 22.05 16.65 -6.52
CA ARG A 217 20.93 16.24 -7.38
C ARG A 217 20.31 17.39 -8.15
N ALA A 218 20.62 18.63 -7.78
CA ALA A 218 20.16 19.79 -8.53
C ALA A 218 20.55 19.66 -10.01
N GLY A 219 19.58 19.81 -10.92
CA GLY A 219 19.76 19.64 -12.37
C GLY A 219 19.67 18.19 -12.88
N GLN A 220 19.62 17.16 -12.01
CA GLN A 220 19.45 15.78 -12.42
C GLN A 220 17.95 15.42 -12.54
N ALA A 221 17.29 15.84 -13.59
CA ALA A 221 15.84 15.80 -13.75
C ALA A 221 15.19 14.43 -13.44
N ASP A 222 15.84 13.33 -13.84
CA ASP A 222 15.31 11.97 -13.67
C ASP A 222 15.72 11.28 -12.36
N ALA A 223 16.61 11.90 -11.57
CA ALA A 223 16.98 11.37 -10.26
C ALA A 223 15.81 11.46 -9.27
N TYR A 224 15.68 10.43 -8.41
CA TYR A 224 14.73 10.50 -7.30
C TYR A 224 15.17 11.54 -6.26
N ILE A 225 14.22 12.31 -5.72
CA ILE A 225 14.49 13.29 -4.67
C ILE A 225 15.07 12.59 -3.44
N PHE A 226 14.45 11.48 -3.01
CA PHE A 226 14.91 10.73 -1.84
C PHE A 226 15.47 9.37 -2.24
N THR A 227 16.64 9.07 -1.70
CA THR A 227 17.31 7.77 -1.89
C THR A 227 17.44 7.05 -0.55
N SER A 228 17.54 5.72 -0.58
CA SER A 228 17.98 4.94 0.57
C SER A 228 19.51 4.96 0.66
N GLN A 229 20.07 4.28 1.66
CA GLN A 229 21.53 4.15 1.77
C GLN A 229 22.12 3.26 0.67
N THR A 230 21.33 2.32 0.15
CA THR A 230 21.77 1.26 -0.77
C THR A 230 21.11 1.32 -2.15
N HIS A 231 20.04 2.10 -2.29
CA HIS A 231 19.26 2.16 -3.53
C HIS A 231 18.98 3.60 -3.98
N PRO A 232 18.93 3.85 -5.29
CA PRO A 232 18.67 5.17 -5.86
C PRO A 232 17.26 5.68 -5.58
N GLN A 233 16.33 4.83 -5.18
CA GLN A 233 14.98 5.18 -4.78
C GLN A 233 14.70 4.73 -3.34
N MET A 234 14.08 5.60 -2.55
CA MET A 234 13.58 5.26 -1.22
C MET A 234 12.31 4.39 -1.32
N THR A 235 12.12 3.49 -0.37
CA THR A 235 10.92 2.65 -0.29
C THR A 235 9.98 3.13 0.83
N ILE A 236 8.71 2.71 0.76
CA ILE A 236 7.74 2.97 1.84
C ILE A 236 8.27 2.45 3.18
N SER A 237 8.88 1.27 3.21
CA SER A 237 9.44 0.70 4.45
C SER A 237 10.51 1.62 5.06
N CYS A 238 11.37 2.25 4.24
CA CYS A 238 12.33 3.23 4.75
C CYS A 238 11.62 4.45 5.39
N ILE A 239 10.56 4.96 4.75
CA ILE A 239 9.78 6.06 5.32
C ILE A 239 9.14 5.64 6.65
N GLU A 240 8.59 4.42 6.72
CA GLU A 240 8.01 3.86 7.94
C GLU A 240 9.03 3.75 9.08
N GLU A 241 10.23 3.30 8.80
CA GLU A 241 11.31 3.20 9.78
C GLU A 241 11.75 4.59 10.27
N ILE A 242 11.92 5.55 9.36
CA ILE A 242 12.24 6.94 9.70
C ILE A 242 11.16 7.51 10.62
N TYR A 243 9.89 7.35 10.25
CA TYR A 243 8.77 7.82 11.04
C TYR A 243 8.75 7.19 12.44
N LYS A 244 8.82 5.86 12.54
CA LYS A 244 8.86 5.11 13.80
C LYS A 244 10.01 5.59 14.70
N LYS A 245 11.20 5.79 14.13
CA LYS A 245 12.38 6.30 14.84
C LYS A 245 12.08 7.63 15.51
N TYR A 246 11.54 8.60 14.79
CA TYR A 246 11.31 9.94 15.36
C TYR A 246 10.10 9.98 16.28
N VAL A 247 9.07 9.18 16.05
CA VAL A 247 7.97 9.01 17.00
C VAL A 247 8.47 8.40 18.31
N ALA A 248 9.33 7.39 18.29
CA ALA A 248 9.94 6.82 19.48
C ALA A 248 10.77 7.85 20.27
N ILE A 249 11.60 8.66 19.59
CA ILE A 249 12.38 9.73 20.20
C ILE A 249 11.46 10.80 20.81
N ALA A 250 10.40 11.21 20.11
CA ALA A 250 9.43 12.15 20.64
C ALA A 250 8.77 11.64 21.91
N SER A 251 8.36 10.36 21.92
CA SER A 251 7.70 9.73 23.06
C SER A 251 8.59 9.67 24.32
N THR A 252 9.91 9.61 24.16
CA THR A 252 10.85 9.60 25.30
C THR A 252 11.15 10.99 25.83
N ARG A 253 11.06 12.03 25.00
CA ARG A 253 11.38 13.41 25.37
C ARG A 253 10.21 14.16 26.04
N THR A 254 8.99 13.81 25.68
CA THR A 254 7.78 14.40 26.28
C THR A 254 7.29 13.47 27.40
N ARG A 255 7.49 13.88 28.68
CA ARG A 255 7.00 13.15 29.87
C ARG A 255 5.47 13.09 29.97
N GLU A 256 4.75 13.70 29.08
CA GLU A 256 3.29 13.67 29.01
C GLU A 256 2.81 12.62 28.00
N CYS A 257 1.74 11.92 28.35
CA CYS A 257 1.17 10.75 27.66
C CYS A 257 0.62 11.02 26.25
N PHE A 258 1.30 11.80 25.40
CA PHE A 258 0.82 12.20 24.08
C PHE A 258 0.74 11.04 23.07
N TRP A 259 1.54 9.98 23.27
CA TRP A 259 1.83 9.00 22.19
C TRP A 259 1.33 7.59 22.44
N LYS A 260 0.59 7.32 23.52
CA LYS A 260 0.17 5.95 23.88
C LYS A 260 -0.65 5.22 22.82
N ASN A 261 -1.21 5.93 21.85
CA ASN A 261 -2.06 5.36 20.81
C ASN A 261 -1.55 5.58 19.37
N ALA A 262 -0.31 6.06 19.18
CA ALA A 262 0.18 6.50 17.87
C ALA A 262 0.77 5.39 16.99
N ILE A 263 0.89 4.16 17.48
CA ILE A 263 1.40 3.06 16.66
C ILE A 263 0.39 1.92 16.68
N PRO A 264 -0.37 1.71 15.60
CA PRO A 264 -0.22 0.49 14.84
C PRO A 264 -0.18 0.65 13.30
N HIS A 265 -0.50 1.76 12.70
CA HIS A 265 -0.39 1.86 11.24
C HIS A 265 -0.12 3.31 10.84
N ILE A 266 0.87 3.54 9.99
CA ILE A 266 1.08 4.82 9.32
C ILE A 266 -0.22 5.18 8.59
N PRO A 267 -0.89 6.28 8.96
CA PRO A 267 -2.00 6.76 8.14
C PRO A 267 -1.41 7.15 6.79
N CYS A 268 -1.95 6.59 5.73
CA CYS A 268 -1.66 7.02 4.37
C CYS A 268 -2.07 8.50 4.26
N GLY A 269 -1.09 9.41 4.34
CA GLY A 269 -1.29 10.86 4.30
C GLY A 269 -1.53 11.47 5.69
N ILE A 270 -0.54 12.21 6.19
CA ILE A 270 -0.75 13.25 7.18
C ILE A 270 -1.59 14.31 6.47
N GLN A 271 -2.89 14.35 6.70
CA GLN A 271 -3.71 15.43 6.15
C GLN A 271 -3.41 16.70 6.95
N PRO A 272 -3.05 17.82 6.27
CA PRO A 272 -3.00 19.10 6.95
C PRO A 272 -4.39 19.42 7.51
N PRO A 273 -4.49 20.11 8.66
CA PRO A 273 -5.77 20.55 9.18
C PRO A 273 -6.45 21.39 8.09
N ARG A 274 -7.71 21.09 7.78
CA ARG A 274 -8.54 21.99 6.99
C ARG A 274 -8.65 23.27 7.81
N ILE A 275 -8.01 24.33 7.34
CA ILE A 275 -8.25 25.67 7.85
C ILE A 275 -9.70 25.99 7.47
N CYS A 276 -10.57 26.12 8.48
CA CYS A 276 -11.90 26.70 8.31
C CYS A 276 -11.77 28.17 7.96
#